data_65145b3c9f01062d166213ae202ec187
#
_entry.id   65145b3c9f01062d166213ae202ec187
#
_cell.length_a   1.000
_cell.length_b   1.000
_cell.length_c   1.000
_cell.angle_alpha   90.00
_cell.angle_beta   90.00
_cell.angle_gamma   90.00
#
_symmetry.space_group_name_H-M   'P 1'
#
loop_
_entity.id
_entity.type
_entity.pdbx_description
1 polymer ?
#
loop_
_entity_poly.entity_id
_entity_poly.type
_entity_poly.pdbx_seq_one_letter_code
_entity_poly.pdbx_strand_id
1 'polypeptide(L)'
;MNRFDIINRIGDKYRVGNTETGEFSYAQALKTVGKDIKDYQKATTGTQHKFLDIRFENERLVVLVECKNKFSRWDKAKIQGQLQDYVRFEKAYSDKKIVAILAETDGDEVWVWFGQSVIIDDEHRMEEETVLRTFEEYENLCFARVNDKIKVVDSIKTLNEKLHSDGINEKLRSQFVGTCLLALKNGLVYKNVKETLDPKTGKKLAPERVVLKSIKDILEGLLTRGGSLNKAGKLAVLNSKVLDDQDVTSLTYKELEDILQFIDDNVVPYINDKSTAGQDLLNLFFTTFNKYVGKSDKNQAFTPDHICDFMSKAVGVNKNSRVLDPCCGSGAFLVRAMTDAMDDCDTEEEREEVKKNQIFGIEYEEGAFGLSSTNMLIHGDGNSNVVQDSMFKRAKWIAENNINKCLST
;
A
#
# COMPACT_ATOMS: atom_id res chain seq x y z
N MET A 1 10.06 -30.56 -15.54
CA MET A 1 10.44 -29.75 -14.34
C MET A 1 10.13 -30.59 -13.09
N ASN A 2 11.02 -30.72 -12.11
CA ASN A 2 10.71 -31.48 -10.89
C ASN A 2 10.26 -30.53 -9.75
N ARG A 3 9.76 -31.10 -8.64
CA ARG A 3 9.31 -30.29 -7.48
C ARG A 3 10.38 -29.33 -6.94
N PHE A 4 11.65 -29.77 -6.97
CA PHE A 4 12.77 -28.94 -6.49
C PHE A 4 13.02 -27.73 -7.42
N ASP A 5 12.89 -27.94 -8.73
CA ASP A 5 12.98 -26.85 -9.72
C ASP A 5 11.88 -25.82 -9.51
N ILE A 6 10.66 -26.25 -9.21
CA ILE A 6 9.51 -25.38 -8.90
C ILE A 6 9.80 -24.54 -7.65
N ILE A 7 10.29 -25.18 -6.59
CA ILE A 7 10.62 -24.51 -5.32
C ILE A 7 11.70 -23.45 -5.53
N ASN A 8 12.76 -23.81 -6.24
CA ASN A 8 13.87 -22.86 -6.50
C ASN A 8 13.41 -21.71 -7.41
N ARG A 9 12.56 -21.99 -8.40
CA ARG A 9 12.09 -20.96 -9.33
C ARG A 9 11.18 -19.94 -8.63
N ILE A 10 10.25 -20.39 -7.79
CA ILE A 10 9.33 -19.48 -7.08
C ILE A 10 10.06 -18.80 -5.92
N GLY A 11 10.87 -19.53 -5.15
CA GLY A 11 11.72 -19.00 -4.08
C GLY A 11 11.53 -19.73 -2.75
N ASP A 12 12.47 -20.59 -2.40
CA ASP A 12 12.42 -21.44 -1.20
C ASP A 12 12.26 -20.66 0.12
N LYS A 13 12.73 -19.42 0.17
CA LYS A 13 12.59 -18.55 1.36
C LYS A 13 11.15 -18.22 1.75
N TYR A 14 10.19 -18.36 0.81
CA TYR A 14 8.77 -18.14 1.05
C TYR A 14 7.99 -19.42 1.30
N ARG A 15 8.64 -20.58 1.16
CA ARG A 15 8.00 -21.89 1.32
C ARG A 15 7.58 -22.14 2.76
N VAL A 16 6.36 -22.63 2.93
CA VAL A 16 5.80 -23.07 4.20
C VAL A 16 5.19 -24.47 4.08
N GLY A 17 5.39 -25.29 5.09
CA GLY A 17 4.91 -26.67 5.12
C GLY A 17 5.84 -27.58 5.90
N ASN A 18 5.65 -28.91 5.71
CA ASN A 18 6.52 -29.90 6.30
C ASN A 18 7.96 -29.77 5.73
N THR A 19 8.96 -29.72 6.57
CA THR A 19 10.36 -29.56 6.17
C THR A 19 10.91 -30.72 5.37
N GLU A 20 10.36 -31.94 5.54
CA GLU A 20 10.80 -33.15 4.86
C GLU A 20 10.08 -33.39 3.54
N THR A 21 8.73 -33.27 3.52
CA THR A 21 7.92 -33.55 2.33
C THR A 21 7.60 -32.31 1.50
N GLY A 22 7.69 -31.13 2.09
CA GLY A 22 7.28 -29.86 1.48
C GLY A 22 5.76 -29.64 1.47
N GLU A 23 4.96 -30.63 1.84
CA GLU A 23 3.50 -30.59 1.78
C GLU A 23 2.90 -29.73 2.88
N PHE A 24 1.82 -29.00 2.54
CA PHE A 24 1.08 -28.19 3.48
C PHE A 24 -0.27 -28.82 3.85
N SER A 25 -0.51 -29.05 5.15
CA SER A 25 -1.73 -29.67 5.65
C SER A 25 -2.83 -28.67 5.97
N TYR A 26 -3.80 -28.50 5.08
CA TYR A 26 -4.99 -27.69 5.36
C TYR A 26 -5.87 -28.24 6.48
N ALA A 27 -5.88 -29.55 6.69
CA ALA A 27 -6.63 -30.14 7.81
C ALA A 27 -6.09 -29.67 9.18
N GLN A 28 -4.78 -29.48 9.29
CA GLN A 28 -4.16 -28.91 10.50
C GLN A 28 -4.37 -27.41 10.57
N ALA A 29 -4.09 -26.69 9.49
CA ALA A 29 -4.23 -25.23 9.42
C ALA A 29 -5.64 -24.75 9.78
N LEU A 30 -6.68 -25.36 9.19
CA LEU A 30 -8.07 -24.98 9.49
C LEU A 30 -8.46 -25.24 10.96
N LYS A 31 -7.94 -26.31 11.56
CA LYS A 31 -8.16 -26.56 13.00
C LYS A 31 -7.62 -25.46 13.90
N THR A 32 -6.50 -24.83 13.53
CA THR A 32 -5.93 -23.71 14.33
C THR A 32 -6.85 -22.49 14.37
N VAL A 33 -7.70 -22.33 13.36
CA VAL A 33 -8.70 -21.24 13.27
C VAL A 33 -10.13 -21.72 13.60
N GLY A 34 -10.27 -22.92 14.19
CA GLY A 34 -11.55 -23.46 14.66
C GLY A 34 -12.50 -23.94 13.55
N LYS A 35 -11.97 -24.32 12.36
CA LYS A 35 -12.75 -24.74 11.20
C LYS A 35 -12.49 -26.23 10.85
N ASP A 36 -13.51 -26.92 10.30
CA ASP A 36 -13.36 -28.29 9.78
C ASP A 36 -13.21 -28.25 8.25
N ILE A 37 -12.21 -28.94 7.73
CA ILE A 37 -11.94 -29.03 6.30
C ILE A 37 -13.13 -29.58 5.48
N LYS A 38 -13.97 -30.41 6.11
CA LYS A 38 -15.15 -31.00 5.47
C LYS A 38 -16.17 -29.96 5.03
N ASP A 39 -16.26 -28.85 5.73
CA ASP A 39 -17.23 -27.79 5.44
C ASP A 39 -16.88 -27.03 4.16
N TYR A 40 -15.65 -27.14 3.69
CA TYR A 40 -15.10 -26.41 2.55
C TYR A 40 -14.79 -27.31 1.35
N GLN A 41 -14.71 -28.62 1.53
CA GLN A 41 -14.43 -29.57 0.45
C GLN A 41 -15.68 -29.80 -0.39
N LYS A 42 -15.62 -29.52 -1.69
CA LYS A 42 -16.73 -29.68 -2.64
C LYS A 42 -16.42 -30.58 -3.83
N ALA A 43 -15.15 -30.86 -4.13
CA ALA A 43 -14.79 -31.72 -5.23
C ALA A 43 -15.27 -33.17 -4.95
N THR A 44 -15.97 -33.74 -5.91
CA THR A 44 -16.54 -35.13 -5.82
C THR A 44 -15.48 -36.22 -5.97
N THR A 45 -14.23 -35.85 -6.21
CA THR A 45 -13.10 -36.78 -6.30
C THR A 45 -12.74 -37.29 -4.92
N GLY A 46 -13.41 -38.35 -4.55
CA GLY A 46 -13.33 -39.04 -3.28
C GLY A 46 -11.98 -38.96 -2.60
N THR A 47 -12.05 -38.80 -1.31
CA THR A 47 -11.00 -38.98 -0.33
C THR A 47 -9.74 -38.15 -0.44
N GLN A 48 -9.61 -37.18 0.44
CA GLN A 48 -8.33 -36.90 1.08
C GLN A 48 -7.39 -35.86 0.46
N HIS A 49 -7.86 -34.94 -0.34
CA HIS A 49 -7.02 -33.78 -0.68
C HIS A 49 -6.87 -32.84 0.54
N LYS A 50 -6.05 -33.28 1.50
CA LYS A 50 -5.78 -32.54 2.75
C LYS A 50 -4.42 -31.86 2.71
N PHE A 51 -3.60 -32.25 1.74
CA PHE A 51 -2.22 -31.83 1.59
C PHE A 51 -2.05 -31.21 0.21
N LEU A 52 -1.66 -29.96 0.20
CA LEU A 52 -1.20 -29.25 -0.99
C LEU A 52 0.28 -29.57 -1.20
N ASP A 53 0.70 -29.77 -2.44
CA ASP A 53 2.07 -30.14 -2.77
C ASP A 53 3.10 -29.10 -2.32
N ILE A 54 2.88 -27.82 -2.65
CA ILE A 54 3.80 -26.75 -2.26
C ILE A 54 2.99 -25.48 -1.97
N ARG A 55 3.31 -24.80 -0.87
CA ARG A 55 2.72 -23.53 -0.48
C ARG A 55 3.81 -22.52 -0.16
N PHE A 56 3.68 -21.32 -0.73
CA PHE A 56 4.55 -20.18 -0.44
C PHE A 56 3.71 -19.05 0.12
N GLU A 57 4.25 -18.28 1.07
CA GLU A 57 3.55 -17.13 1.61
C GLU A 57 4.46 -16.01 2.11
N ASN A 58 3.92 -14.81 2.12
CA ASN A 58 4.34 -13.69 2.95
C ASN A 58 3.12 -13.09 3.68
N GLU A 59 3.23 -11.88 4.17
CA GLU A 59 2.14 -11.21 4.90
C GLU A 59 0.90 -10.95 4.04
N ARG A 60 1.01 -10.84 2.70
CA ARG A 60 -0.02 -10.34 1.79
C ARG A 60 -0.48 -11.35 0.74
N LEU A 61 0.40 -12.25 0.34
CA LEU A 61 0.21 -13.17 -0.77
C LEU A 61 0.45 -14.61 -0.33
N VAL A 62 -0.33 -15.52 -0.89
CA VAL A 62 -0.06 -16.95 -0.89
C VAL A 62 -0.03 -17.48 -2.32
N VAL A 63 0.94 -18.33 -2.62
CA VAL A 63 1.04 -19.06 -3.90
C VAL A 63 0.85 -20.55 -3.61
N LEU A 64 -0.20 -21.12 -4.19
CA LEU A 64 -0.58 -22.53 -4.06
C LEU A 64 -0.14 -23.27 -5.31
N VAL A 65 0.66 -24.32 -5.17
CA VAL A 65 1.10 -25.12 -6.31
C VAL A 65 0.71 -26.58 -6.09
N GLU A 66 -0.06 -27.10 -7.00
CA GLU A 66 -0.37 -28.53 -7.12
C GLU A 66 0.38 -29.10 -8.31
N CYS A 67 1.10 -30.20 -8.10
CA CYS A 67 1.96 -30.82 -9.08
C CYS A 67 1.30 -32.07 -9.70
N LYS A 68 1.43 -32.22 -11.01
CA LYS A 68 1.00 -33.42 -11.73
C LYS A 68 2.10 -33.86 -12.69
N ASN A 69 2.28 -35.17 -12.90
CA ASN A 69 3.31 -35.66 -13.82
C ASN A 69 3.12 -35.14 -15.25
N LYS A 70 1.96 -35.40 -15.87
CA LYS A 70 1.55 -34.82 -17.16
C LYS A 70 0.06 -34.59 -17.14
N PHE A 71 -0.39 -33.40 -17.54
CA PHE A 71 -1.82 -33.03 -17.54
C PHE A 71 -2.65 -33.97 -18.44
N SER A 72 -2.08 -34.39 -19.57
CA SER A 72 -2.74 -35.36 -20.49
C SER A 72 -3.09 -36.70 -19.89
N ARG A 73 -2.53 -37.07 -18.75
CA ARG A 73 -2.82 -38.33 -18.02
C ARG A 73 -3.93 -38.16 -16.96
N TRP A 74 -4.43 -36.98 -16.78
CA TRP A 74 -5.41 -36.65 -15.74
C TRP A 74 -6.71 -36.13 -16.35
N ASP A 75 -7.80 -36.41 -15.68
CA ASP A 75 -9.06 -35.72 -15.94
C ASP A 75 -8.92 -34.26 -15.54
N LYS A 76 -9.09 -33.35 -16.50
CA LYS A 76 -8.91 -31.90 -16.31
C LYS A 76 -9.82 -31.35 -15.23
N ALA A 77 -11.11 -31.72 -15.24
CA ALA A 77 -12.08 -31.29 -14.25
C ALA A 77 -11.69 -31.72 -12.83
N LYS A 78 -11.08 -32.92 -12.72
CA LYS A 78 -10.61 -33.42 -11.42
C LYS A 78 -9.45 -32.61 -10.86
N ILE A 79 -8.42 -32.36 -11.67
CA ILE A 79 -7.25 -31.61 -11.17
C ILE A 79 -7.59 -30.16 -10.88
N GLN A 80 -8.44 -29.53 -11.70
CA GLN A 80 -8.96 -28.18 -11.44
C GLN A 80 -9.84 -28.16 -10.19
N GLY A 81 -10.75 -29.13 -10.03
CA GLY A 81 -11.58 -29.23 -8.83
C GLY A 81 -10.79 -29.43 -7.55
N GLN A 82 -9.68 -30.19 -7.60
CA GLN A 82 -8.75 -30.36 -6.49
C GLN A 82 -8.09 -29.00 -6.10
N LEU A 83 -7.57 -28.27 -7.09
CA LEU A 83 -6.95 -26.97 -6.84
C LEU A 83 -7.99 -25.96 -6.34
N GLN A 84 -9.24 -26.00 -6.83
CA GLN A 84 -10.33 -25.18 -6.33
C GLN A 84 -10.66 -25.45 -4.86
N ASP A 85 -10.56 -26.70 -4.39
CA ASP A 85 -10.72 -27.02 -2.97
C ASP A 85 -9.60 -26.36 -2.14
N TYR A 86 -8.35 -26.40 -2.59
CA TYR A 86 -7.26 -25.71 -1.89
C TYR A 86 -7.45 -24.19 -1.84
N VAL A 87 -7.97 -23.58 -2.89
CA VAL A 87 -8.35 -22.16 -2.87
C VAL A 87 -9.44 -21.88 -1.83
N ARG A 88 -10.45 -22.75 -1.69
CA ARG A 88 -11.49 -22.63 -0.64
C ARG A 88 -10.91 -22.78 0.76
N PHE A 89 -10.01 -23.75 0.95
CA PHE A 89 -9.35 -23.97 2.23
C PHE A 89 -8.50 -22.75 2.61
N GLU A 90 -7.75 -22.18 1.67
CA GLU A 90 -6.95 -20.99 1.93
C GLU A 90 -7.83 -19.78 2.26
N LYS A 91 -8.90 -19.52 1.51
CA LYS A 91 -9.88 -18.47 1.83
C LYS A 91 -10.54 -18.65 3.20
N ALA A 92 -10.68 -19.87 3.67
CA ALA A 92 -11.17 -20.14 5.01
C ALA A 92 -10.10 -19.97 6.08
N TYR A 93 -8.83 -20.13 5.73
CA TYR A 93 -7.70 -20.08 6.65
C TYR A 93 -7.11 -18.66 6.76
N SER A 94 -6.98 -17.92 5.65
CA SER A 94 -6.37 -16.60 5.60
C SER A 94 -7.11 -15.64 4.67
N ASP A 95 -6.90 -14.35 4.88
CA ASP A 95 -7.45 -13.26 4.04
C ASP A 95 -6.44 -12.78 2.98
N LYS A 96 -5.36 -13.54 2.75
CA LYS A 96 -4.32 -13.19 1.78
C LYS A 96 -4.81 -13.32 0.35
N LYS A 97 -4.22 -12.56 -0.58
CA LYS A 97 -4.43 -12.81 -2.01
C LYS A 97 -3.84 -14.16 -2.40
N ILE A 98 -4.49 -14.80 -3.36
CA ILE A 98 -4.14 -16.16 -3.78
C ILE A 98 -3.71 -16.15 -5.24
N VAL A 99 -2.56 -16.77 -5.53
CA VAL A 99 -2.18 -17.31 -6.83
C VAL A 99 -2.28 -18.80 -6.76
N ALA A 100 -3.03 -19.42 -7.68
CA ALA A 100 -3.19 -20.86 -7.75
C ALA A 100 -2.55 -21.39 -9.04
N ILE A 101 -1.74 -22.44 -8.92
CA ILE A 101 -0.92 -22.98 -10.00
C ILE A 101 -1.09 -24.50 -10.07
N LEU A 102 -1.32 -25.00 -11.31
CA LEU A 102 -1.05 -26.38 -11.66
C LEU A 102 0.25 -26.42 -12.45
N ALA A 103 1.17 -27.31 -12.08
CA ALA A 103 2.47 -27.47 -12.74
C ALA A 103 2.76 -28.92 -13.11
N GLU A 104 3.23 -29.16 -14.33
CA GLU A 104 3.73 -30.49 -14.72
C GLU A 104 5.13 -30.76 -14.16
N THR A 105 5.32 -31.98 -13.63
CA THR A 105 6.65 -32.44 -13.17
C THR A 105 7.41 -33.27 -14.21
N ASP A 106 6.71 -33.88 -15.18
CA ASP A 106 7.29 -34.62 -16.31
C ASP A 106 7.14 -33.85 -17.64
N GLY A 107 6.90 -32.56 -17.57
CA GLY A 107 6.72 -31.63 -18.68
C GLY A 107 7.01 -30.21 -18.25
N ASP A 108 6.67 -29.23 -19.10
CA ASP A 108 6.89 -27.83 -18.85
C ASP A 108 5.58 -27.01 -18.81
N GLU A 109 4.42 -27.69 -18.87
CA GLU A 109 3.14 -27.01 -18.89
C GLU A 109 2.77 -26.48 -17.50
N VAL A 110 2.34 -25.22 -17.47
CA VAL A 110 1.94 -24.51 -16.24
C VAL A 110 0.63 -23.78 -16.50
N TRP A 111 -0.33 -23.94 -15.60
CA TRP A 111 -1.58 -23.19 -15.61
C TRP A 111 -1.70 -22.34 -14.36
N VAL A 112 -2.02 -21.07 -14.52
CA VAL A 112 -2.03 -20.07 -13.43
C VAL A 112 -3.36 -19.36 -13.37
N TRP A 113 -3.86 -19.14 -12.16
CA TRP A 113 -5.05 -18.34 -11.84
C TRP A 113 -4.76 -17.37 -10.72
N PHE A 114 -5.13 -16.11 -10.89
CA PHE A 114 -5.09 -15.10 -9.85
C PHE A 114 -6.12 -13.99 -10.13
N GLY A 115 -6.36 -13.11 -9.17
CA GLY A 115 -7.31 -12.01 -9.32
C GLY A 115 -8.12 -11.74 -8.05
N GLN A 116 -9.21 -11.00 -8.19
CA GLN A 116 -10.12 -10.71 -7.07
C GLN A 116 -10.87 -11.97 -6.61
N SER A 117 -11.32 -12.79 -7.55
CA SER A 117 -11.91 -14.10 -7.29
C SER A 117 -11.13 -15.14 -8.03
N VAL A 118 -10.46 -16.03 -7.29
CA VAL A 118 -9.75 -17.15 -7.90
C VAL A 118 -10.75 -18.28 -8.14
N ILE A 119 -11.15 -18.42 -9.42
CA ILE A 119 -12.01 -19.50 -9.92
C ILE A 119 -11.17 -20.37 -10.83
N ILE A 120 -11.08 -21.66 -10.54
CA ILE A 120 -10.22 -22.59 -11.26
C ILE A 120 -11.02 -23.28 -12.37
N ASP A 121 -11.04 -22.64 -13.53
CA ASP A 121 -11.60 -23.15 -14.78
C ASP A 121 -10.80 -22.63 -15.98
N ASP A 122 -11.23 -22.95 -17.21
CA ASP A 122 -10.52 -22.54 -18.42
C ASP A 122 -10.77 -21.07 -18.77
N GLU A 123 -11.93 -20.54 -18.43
CA GLU A 123 -12.31 -19.16 -18.73
C GLU A 123 -11.49 -18.15 -17.92
N HIS A 124 -11.17 -18.49 -16.66
CA HIS A 124 -10.42 -17.64 -15.74
C HIS A 124 -8.93 -17.98 -15.68
N ARG A 125 -8.47 -18.96 -16.50
CA ARG A 125 -7.05 -19.26 -16.61
C ARG A 125 -6.32 -18.12 -17.30
N MET A 126 -5.16 -17.75 -16.75
CA MET A 126 -4.29 -16.72 -17.32
C MET A 126 -3.51 -17.31 -18.50
N GLU A 127 -4.01 -17.09 -19.73
CA GLU A 127 -3.44 -17.72 -20.94
C GLU A 127 -1.98 -17.27 -21.23
N GLU A 128 -1.62 -16.05 -20.83
CA GLU A 128 -0.26 -15.51 -21.00
C GLU A 128 0.75 -16.08 -19.99
N GLU A 129 0.26 -16.70 -18.91
CA GLU A 129 1.08 -17.22 -17.82
C GLU A 129 1.41 -18.71 -18.05
N THR A 130 2.35 -18.98 -18.95
CA THR A 130 2.75 -20.32 -19.37
C THR A 130 4.04 -20.82 -18.71
N VAL A 131 4.72 -19.98 -17.94
CA VAL A 131 5.95 -20.29 -17.22
C VAL A 131 5.87 -19.88 -15.77
N LEU A 132 6.58 -20.61 -14.90
CA LEU A 132 6.67 -20.21 -13.49
C LEU A 132 7.46 -18.91 -13.32
N ARG A 133 6.92 -18.03 -12.50
CA ARG A 133 7.54 -16.78 -12.07
C ARG A 133 8.13 -16.92 -10.67
N THR A 134 8.94 -15.96 -10.26
CA THR A 134 9.36 -15.83 -8.86
C THR A 134 8.20 -15.37 -7.99
N PHE A 135 8.30 -15.57 -6.68
CA PHE A 135 7.26 -15.12 -5.74
C PHE A 135 7.05 -13.60 -5.82
N GLU A 136 8.14 -12.84 -5.95
CA GLU A 136 8.10 -11.39 -6.09
C GLU A 136 7.43 -10.94 -7.40
N GLU A 137 7.64 -11.68 -8.50
CA GLU A 137 6.94 -11.42 -9.76
C GLU A 137 5.44 -11.70 -9.63
N TYR A 138 5.01 -12.79 -8.96
CA TYR A 138 3.60 -13.04 -8.66
C TYR A 138 3.02 -11.99 -7.72
N GLU A 139 3.76 -11.55 -6.73
CA GLU A 139 3.34 -10.46 -5.87
C GLU A 139 3.12 -9.18 -6.67
N ASN A 140 4.04 -8.84 -7.56
CA ASN A 140 3.89 -7.69 -8.45
C ASN A 140 2.67 -7.82 -9.37
N LEU A 141 2.40 -8.98 -9.95
CA LEU A 141 1.21 -9.23 -10.78
C LEU A 141 -0.09 -9.05 -9.97
N CYS A 142 -0.16 -9.64 -8.77
CA CYS A 142 -1.35 -9.58 -7.93
C CYS A 142 -1.63 -8.19 -7.36
N PHE A 143 -0.58 -7.41 -7.15
CA PHE A 143 -0.64 -6.07 -6.59
C PHE A 143 -0.15 -5.02 -7.59
N ALA A 144 -0.02 -5.38 -8.89
CA ALA A 144 0.31 -4.43 -9.93
C ALA A 144 -0.71 -3.29 -9.92
N ARG A 145 -0.21 -2.11 -9.63
CA ARG A 145 -0.98 -0.89 -9.71
C ARG A 145 -0.85 -0.37 -11.14
N VAL A 146 -1.98 -0.22 -11.79
CA VAL A 146 -2.04 0.34 -13.14
C VAL A 146 -2.17 1.84 -13.00
N ASN A 147 -1.30 2.60 -13.67
CA ASN A 147 -1.41 4.06 -13.70
C ASN A 147 -2.62 4.46 -14.57
N ASP A 148 -3.80 4.57 -13.97
CA ASP A 148 -5.04 4.96 -14.63
C ASP A 148 -5.51 6.33 -14.14
N LYS A 149 -5.11 7.37 -14.86
CA LYS A 149 -5.44 8.75 -14.57
C LYS A 149 -6.94 9.01 -14.54
N ILE A 150 -7.70 8.40 -15.44
CA ILE A 150 -9.16 8.63 -15.55
C ILE A 150 -9.84 8.09 -14.30
N LYS A 151 -9.54 6.84 -13.94
CA LYS A 151 -10.08 6.21 -12.72
C LYS A 151 -9.76 7.00 -11.46
N VAL A 152 -8.51 7.44 -11.31
CA VAL A 152 -8.07 8.19 -10.13
C VAL A 152 -8.78 9.54 -10.05
N VAL A 153 -8.92 10.28 -11.17
CA VAL A 153 -9.58 11.59 -11.17
C VAL A 153 -11.08 11.46 -10.92
N ASP A 154 -11.75 10.48 -11.52
CA ASP A 154 -13.18 10.23 -11.28
C ASP A 154 -13.46 9.86 -9.82
N SER A 155 -12.55 9.12 -9.18
CA SER A 155 -12.65 8.74 -7.77
C SER A 155 -12.61 9.96 -6.83
N ILE A 156 -11.91 11.04 -7.21
CA ILE A 156 -11.78 12.25 -6.37
C ILE A 156 -13.14 12.87 -6.07
N LYS A 157 -13.95 13.03 -7.10
CA LYS A 157 -15.28 13.66 -6.95
C LYS A 157 -16.19 12.81 -6.06
N THR A 158 -16.30 11.53 -6.37
CA THR A 158 -17.15 10.59 -5.63
C THR A 158 -16.72 10.48 -4.17
N LEU A 159 -15.40 10.41 -3.91
CA LEU A 159 -14.87 10.37 -2.56
C LEU A 159 -15.18 11.66 -1.79
N ASN A 160 -15.04 12.82 -2.43
CA ASN A 160 -15.34 14.10 -1.78
C ASN A 160 -16.84 14.23 -1.44
N GLU A 161 -17.74 13.78 -2.33
CA GLU A 161 -19.18 13.75 -2.09
C GLU A 161 -19.52 12.80 -0.92
N LYS A 162 -18.88 11.62 -0.86
CA LYS A 162 -19.04 10.68 0.24
C LYS A 162 -18.62 11.29 1.58
N LEU A 163 -17.42 11.88 1.66
CA LEU A 163 -16.91 12.52 2.88
C LEU A 163 -17.81 13.69 3.32
N HIS A 164 -18.43 14.39 2.35
CA HIS A 164 -19.40 15.43 2.67
C HIS A 164 -20.66 14.86 3.31
N SER A 165 -21.20 13.79 2.75
CA SER A 165 -22.40 13.11 3.30
C SER A 165 -22.14 12.52 4.69
N ASP A 166 -20.93 12.05 4.94
CA ASP A 166 -20.52 11.48 6.21
C ASP A 166 -20.10 12.56 7.25
N GLY A 167 -20.30 13.85 6.93
CA GLY A 167 -20.12 14.97 7.85
C GLY A 167 -18.67 15.44 8.06
N ILE A 168 -17.70 14.94 7.28
CA ILE A 168 -16.31 15.38 7.39
C ILE A 168 -16.14 16.80 6.87
N ASN A 169 -15.61 17.68 7.72
CA ASN A 169 -15.34 19.06 7.39
C ASN A 169 -14.41 19.19 6.17
N GLU A 170 -14.72 20.14 5.30
CA GLU A 170 -13.97 20.37 4.07
C GLU A 170 -12.45 20.51 4.30
N LYS A 171 -12.05 21.27 5.30
CA LYS A 171 -10.62 21.52 5.62
C LYS A 171 -9.86 20.26 6.07
N LEU A 172 -10.59 19.28 6.61
CA LEU A 172 -10.03 18.05 7.15
C LEU A 172 -9.86 16.96 6.09
N ARG A 173 -10.71 16.96 5.03
CA ARG A 173 -10.84 15.85 4.08
C ARG A 173 -9.51 15.45 3.45
N SER A 174 -8.71 16.41 3.00
CA SER A 174 -7.44 16.12 2.32
C SER A 174 -6.45 15.40 3.22
N GLN A 175 -6.28 15.86 4.44
CA GLN A 175 -5.38 15.22 5.40
C GLN A 175 -5.92 13.85 5.83
N PHE A 176 -7.23 13.75 6.04
CA PHE A 176 -7.86 12.47 6.41
C PHE A 176 -7.71 11.42 5.30
N VAL A 177 -8.03 11.79 4.04
CA VAL A 177 -7.86 10.89 2.89
C VAL A 177 -6.40 10.50 2.69
N GLY A 178 -5.47 11.47 2.79
CA GLY A 178 -4.04 11.20 2.70
C GLY A 178 -3.56 10.24 3.78
N THR A 179 -4.05 10.40 5.00
CA THR A 179 -3.75 9.53 6.14
C THR A 179 -4.30 8.12 5.93
N CYS A 180 -5.55 8.00 5.44
CA CYS A 180 -6.16 6.71 5.10
C CYS A 180 -5.41 6.01 3.96
N LEU A 181 -5.08 6.73 2.89
CA LEU A 181 -4.34 6.20 1.76
C LEU A 181 -2.95 5.69 2.19
N LEU A 182 -2.26 6.45 3.03
CA LEU A 182 -0.96 6.06 3.59
C LEU A 182 -1.07 4.79 4.43
N ALA A 183 -2.08 4.70 5.28
CA ALA A 183 -2.30 3.52 6.12
C ALA A 183 -2.64 2.27 5.28
N LEU A 184 -3.51 2.40 4.26
CA LEU A 184 -3.85 1.31 3.34
C LEU A 184 -2.64 0.82 2.55
N LYS A 185 -1.80 1.72 2.05
CA LYS A 185 -0.53 1.37 1.38
C LYS A 185 0.42 0.59 2.29
N ASN A 186 0.32 0.77 3.60
CA ASN A 186 1.15 0.11 4.61
C ASN A 186 0.44 -1.02 5.37
N GLY A 187 -0.60 -1.61 4.78
CA GLY A 187 -1.19 -2.85 5.26
C GLY A 187 -2.23 -2.69 6.36
N LEU A 188 -2.95 -1.56 6.41
CA LEU A 188 -4.06 -1.39 7.34
C LEU A 188 -5.10 -2.49 7.19
N VAL A 189 -5.41 -3.18 8.30
CA VAL A 189 -6.54 -4.10 8.41
C VAL A 189 -7.74 -3.32 8.94
N TYR A 190 -8.80 -3.22 8.15
CA TYR A 190 -10.00 -2.44 8.50
C TYR A 190 -11.33 -3.21 8.33
N LYS A 191 -11.30 -4.37 7.64
CA LYS A 191 -12.48 -5.23 7.42
C LYS A 191 -12.67 -6.21 8.58
N ASN A 192 -13.92 -6.46 8.96
CA ASN A 192 -14.28 -7.42 10.00
C ASN A 192 -13.62 -7.17 11.38
N VAL A 193 -13.27 -5.91 11.66
CA VAL A 193 -12.66 -5.53 12.93
C VAL A 193 -13.68 -5.66 14.05
N LYS A 194 -13.27 -6.30 15.16
CA LYS A 194 -14.10 -6.52 16.34
C LYS A 194 -13.65 -5.61 17.49
N GLU A 195 -14.55 -5.41 18.43
CA GLU A 195 -14.25 -4.78 19.72
C GLU A 195 -13.06 -5.50 20.39
N THR A 196 -12.11 -4.73 20.90
CA THR A 196 -10.94 -5.24 21.62
C THR A 196 -10.74 -4.51 22.94
N LEU A 197 -9.86 -5.04 23.81
CA LEU A 197 -9.44 -4.33 25.01
C LEU A 197 -8.18 -3.51 24.70
N ASP A 198 -8.18 -2.25 25.10
CA ASP A 198 -6.98 -1.43 25.04
C ASP A 198 -5.92 -1.98 26.01
N PRO A 199 -4.75 -2.39 25.52
CA PRO A 199 -3.72 -3.03 26.36
C PRO A 199 -3.13 -2.08 27.43
N LYS A 200 -3.24 -0.76 27.24
CA LYS A 200 -2.72 0.24 28.17
C LYS A 200 -3.72 0.61 29.26
N THR A 201 -5.00 0.67 28.93
CA THR A 201 -6.05 1.17 29.82
C THR A 201 -7.03 0.09 30.30
N GLY A 202 -7.03 -1.08 29.66
CA GLY A 202 -7.98 -2.17 29.93
C GLY A 202 -9.43 -1.85 29.51
N LYS A 203 -9.69 -0.69 28.88
CA LYS A 203 -11.02 -0.30 28.43
C LYS A 203 -11.36 -0.97 27.10
N LYS A 204 -12.65 -1.23 26.90
CA LYS A 204 -13.15 -1.71 25.60
C LYS A 204 -13.04 -0.61 24.56
N LEU A 205 -12.48 -0.97 23.39
CA LEU A 205 -12.40 -0.13 22.20
C LEU A 205 -13.41 -0.65 21.18
N ALA A 206 -14.32 0.21 20.78
CA ALA A 206 -15.23 -0.07 19.66
C ALA A 206 -14.46 -0.24 18.33
N PRO A 207 -15.00 -0.98 17.36
CA PRO A 207 -14.28 -1.33 16.12
C PRO A 207 -13.68 -0.12 15.39
N GLU A 208 -14.41 0.99 15.26
CA GLU A 208 -13.91 2.22 14.64
C GLU A 208 -12.69 2.79 15.40
N ARG A 209 -12.67 2.69 16.72
CA ARG A 209 -11.53 3.13 17.53
C ARG A 209 -10.33 2.22 17.36
N VAL A 210 -10.55 0.92 17.13
CA VAL A 210 -9.48 -0.03 16.83
C VAL A 210 -8.83 0.31 15.48
N VAL A 211 -9.65 0.60 14.46
CA VAL A 211 -9.15 1.00 13.14
C VAL A 211 -8.36 2.30 13.21
N LEU A 212 -8.92 3.36 13.85
CA LEU A 212 -8.23 4.64 14.02
C LEU A 212 -6.91 4.51 14.79
N LYS A 213 -6.87 3.63 15.81
CA LYS A 213 -5.64 3.31 16.52
C LYS A 213 -4.62 2.63 15.62
N SER A 214 -5.05 1.66 14.81
CA SER A 214 -4.15 0.99 13.87
C SER A 214 -3.56 1.97 12.85
N ILE A 215 -4.33 2.94 12.37
CA ILE A 215 -3.83 4.03 11.52
C ILE A 215 -2.74 4.83 12.25
N LYS A 216 -2.97 5.21 13.51
CA LYS A 216 -1.97 5.94 14.34
C LYS A 216 -0.68 5.14 14.52
N ASP A 217 -0.79 3.85 14.82
CA ASP A 217 0.35 2.96 15.03
C ASP A 217 1.18 2.81 13.73
N ILE A 218 0.53 2.73 12.57
CA ILE A 218 1.19 2.72 11.25
C ILE A 218 1.94 4.03 11.01
N LEU A 219 1.30 5.19 11.23
CA LEU A 219 1.94 6.50 11.05
C LEU A 219 3.16 6.68 11.98
N GLU A 220 3.02 6.27 13.23
CA GLU A 220 4.12 6.29 14.18
C GLU A 220 5.28 5.40 13.72
N GLY A 221 4.98 4.21 13.23
CA GLY A 221 5.97 3.29 12.65
C GLY A 221 6.73 3.89 11.48
N LEU A 222 6.02 4.52 10.54
CA LEU A 222 6.62 5.17 9.36
C LEU A 222 7.55 6.31 9.75
N LEU A 223 7.10 7.21 10.61
CA LEU A 223 7.90 8.34 11.09
C LEU A 223 9.09 7.89 11.97
N THR A 224 9.01 6.71 12.60
CA THR A 224 10.12 6.17 13.41
C THR A 224 11.19 5.55 12.55
N ARG A 225 10.83 4.74 11.56
CA ARG A 225 11.80 4.07 10.67
C ARG A 225 12.63 5.06 9.86
N GLY A 226 12.02 6.15 9.43
CA GLY A 226 12.66 7.17 8.62
C GLY A 226 13.65 8.08 9.36
N GLY A 227 13.69 8.09 10.69
CA GLY A 227 14.50 9.06 11.45
C GLY A 227 14.02 10.50 11.28
N SER A 228 12.71 10.71 11.04
CA SER A 228 12.08 11.98 10.70
C SER A 228 12.43 13.12 11.68
N LEU A 229 12.85 14.26 11.13
CA LEU A 229 12.95 15.50 11.88
C LEU A 229 11.56 15.91 12.40
N ASN A 230 11.52 16.43 13.62
CA ASN A 230 10.28 16.89 14.26
C ASN A 230 9.15 15.82 14.29
N LYS A 231 9.52 14.54 14.46
CA LYS A 231 8.57 13.41 14.54
C LYS A 231 7.40 13.68 15.50
N ALA A 232 7.72 14.15 16.70
CA ALA A 232 6.69 14.42 17.72
C ALA A 232 5.69 15.50 17.24
N GLY A 233 6.15 16.55 16.58
CA GLY A 233 5.30 17.60 16.01
C GLY A 233 4.42 17.06 14.88
N LYS A 234 4.96 16.26 13.98
CA LYS A 234 4.19 15.63 12.88
C LYS A 234 3.10 14.69 13.40
N LEU A 235 3.46 13.80 14.33
CA LEU A 235 2.49 12.91 14.97
C LEU A 235 1.42 13.69 15.75
N ALA A 236 1.81 14.75 16.46
CA ALA A 236 0.86 15.59 17.18
C ALA A 236 -0.16 16.21 16.22
N VAL A 237 0.27 16.77 15.09
CA VAL A 237 -0.63 17.37 14.09
C VAL A 237 -1.52 16.30 13.45
N LEU A 238 -0.95 15.20 12.96
CA LEU A 238 -1.73 14.12 12.31
C LEU A 238 -2.72 13.46 13.27
N ASN A 239 -2.35 13.28 14.53
CA ASN A 239 -3.25 12.70 15.52
C ASN A 239 -4.31 13.73 15.97
N SER A 240 -3.91 14.90 16.49
CA SER A 240 -4.83 15.85 17.13
C SER A 240 -5.73 16.58 16.14
N LYS A 241 -5.25 16.86 14.92
CA LYS A 241 -5.99 17.64 13.91
C LYS A 241 -6.72 16.78 12.88
N VAL A 242 -6.41 15.48 12.81
CA VAL A 242 -7.02 14.58 11.83
C VAL A 242 -7.73 13.41 12.54
N LEU A 243 -6.98 12.52 13.18
CA LEU A 243 -7.53 11.26 13.69
C LEU A 243 -8.31 11.42 15.00
N ASP A 244 -8.02 12.46 15.79
CA ASP A 244 -8.76 12.81 17.03
C ASP A 244 -9.78 13.91 16.79
N ASP A 245 -9.90 14.44 15.56
CA ASP A 245 -10.93 15.41 15.22
C ASP A 245 -12.34 14.84 15.47
N GLN A 246 -13.27 15.71 15.90
CA GLN A 246 -14.62 15.30 16.22
C GLN A 246 -15.35 14.67 15.03
N ASP A 247 -15.17 15.22 13.83
CA ASP A 247 -15.81 14.70 12.62
C ASP A 247 -15.36 13.25 12.33
N VAL A 248 -14.05 12.96 12.47
CA VAL A 248 -13.49 11.63 12.25
C VAL A 248 -13.87 10.67 13.39
N THR A 249 -13.80 11.16 14.62
CA THR A 249 -14.09 10.31 15.78
C THR A 249 -15.59 10.03 16.00
N SER A 250 -16.48 10.75 15.33
CA SER A 250 -17.91 10.50 15.32
C SER A 250 -18.37 9.52 14.25
N LEU A 251 -17.52 9.19 13.28
CA LEU A 251 -17.82 8.16 12.28
C LEU A 251 -18.12 6.82 12.96
N THR A 252 -19.19 6.20 12.51
CA THR A 252 -19.48 4.80 12.84
C THR A 252 -18.46 3.88 12.18
N TYR A 253 -18.31 2.66 12.69
CA TYR A 253 -17.44 1.67 12.05
C TYR A 253 -17.80 1.46 10.57
N LYS A 254 -19.10 1.42 10.25
CA LYS A 254 -19.57 1.21 8.87
C LYS A 254 -19.16 2.36 7.93
N GLU A 255 -19.33 3.60 8.35
CA GLU A 255 -18.94 4.78 7.56
C GLU A 255 -17.42 4.79 7.34
N LEU A 256 -16.63 4.52 8.38
CA LEU A 256 -15.17 4.44 8.27
C LEU A 256 -14.73 3.29 7.36
N GLU A 257 -15.34 2.11 7.51
CA GLU A 257 -15.08 0.95 6.64
C GLU A 257 -15.41 1.27 5.17
N ASP A 258 -16.55 1.91 4.90
CA ASP A 258 -16.97 2.28 3.54
C ASP A 258 -16.05 3.33 2.89
N ILE A 259 -15.51 4.27 3.67
CA ILE A 259 -14.51 5.24 3.19
C ILE A 259 -13.21 4.52 2.83
N LEU A 260 -12.70 3.68 3.73
CA LEU A 260 -11.47 2.92 3.53
C LEU A 260 -11.60 1.95 2.37
N GLN A 261 -12.74 1.24 2.27
CA GLN A 261 -13.04 0.34 1.15
C GLN A 261 -13.06 1.09 -0.18
N PHE A 262 -13.69 2.28 -0.22
CA PHE A 262 -13.72 3.08 -1.45
C PHE A 262 -12.30 3.47 -1.91
N ILE A 263 -11.44 3.93 -1.00
CA ILE A 263 -10.05 4.29 -1.31
C ILE A 263 -9.26 3.05 -1.77
N ASP A 264 -9.43 1.94 -1.06
CA ASP A 264 -8.74 0.68 -1.35
C ASP A 264 -9.12 0.10 -2.72
N ASP A 265 -10.39 0.21 -3.12
CA ASP A 265 -10.89 -0.34 -4.38
C ASP A 265 -10.71 0.61 -5.59
N ASN A 266 -10.81 1.94 -5.38
CA ASN A 266 -10.92 2.90 -6.48
C ASN A 266 -9.72 3.85 -6.61
N VAL A 267 -8.78 3.84 -5.69
CA VAL A 267 -7.58 4.69 -5.72
C VAL A 267 -6.31 3.86 -5.69
N VAL A 268 -6.15 3.02 -4.66
CA VAL A 268 -4.91 2.26 -4.42
C VAL A 268 -4.50 1.39 -5.62
N PRO A 269 -5.40 0.64 -6.31
CA PRO A 269 -5.01 -0.24 -7.42
C PRO A 269 -4.61 0.51 -8.69
N TYR A 270 -5.00 1.78 -8.81
CA TYR A 270 -4.79 2.60 -10.00
C TYR A 270 -3.60 3.56 -9.90
N ILE A 271 -2.78 3.42 -8.87
CA ILE A 271 -1.56 4.21 -8.68
C ILE A 271 -0.38 3.29 -8.40
N ASN A 272 0.51 3.13 -9.39
CA ASN A 272 1.79 2.45 -9.21
C ASN A 272 2.84 3.46 -8.69
N ASP A 273 2.91 3.64 -7.39
CA ASP A 273 3.80 4.59 -6.72
C ASP A 273 5.30 4.22 -6.75
N LYS A 274 5.65 3.05 -7.30
CA LYS A 274 7.05 2.66 -7.55
C LYS A 274 7.61 3.20 -8.87
N SER A 275 6.77 3.80 -9.71
CA SER A 275 7.17 4.42 -10.98
C SER A 275 6.98 5.93 -10.94
N THR A 276 7.76 6.69 -11.71
CA THR A 276 7.63 8.14 -11.84
C THR A 276 6.21 8.55 -12.25
N ALA A 277 5.65 7.88 -13.26
CA ALA A 277 4.27 8.13 -13.69
C ALA A 277 3.24 7.88 -12.57
N GLY A 278 3.49 6.92 -11.69
CA GLY A 278 2.65 6.67 -10.51
C GLY A 278 2.83 7.72 -9.43
N GLN A 279 4.03 8.23 -9.22
CA GLN A 279 4.29 9.33 -8.32
C GLN A 279 3.60 10.62 -8.80
N ASP A 280 3.67 10.92 -10.10
CA ASP A 280 2.96 12.04 -10.71
C ASP A 280 1.44 11.90 -10.55
N LEU A 281 0.91 10.69 -10.72
CA LEU A 281 -0.51 10.42 -10.56
C LEU A 281 -0.96 10.55 -9.09
N LEU A 282 -0.14 10.12 -8.15
CA LEU A 282 -0.38 10.28 -6.72
C LEU A 282 -0.39 11.76 -6.32
N ASN A 283 0.57 12.54 -6.84
CA ASN A 283 0.60 13.98 -6.64
C ASN A 283 -0.62 14.67 -7.27
N LEU A 284 -1.01 14.27 -8.49
CA LEU A 284 -2.22 14.78 -9.15
C LEU A 284 -3.47 14.50 -8.31
N PHE A 285 -3.62 13.28 -7.78
CA PHE A 285 -4.72 12.92 -6.90
C PHE A 285 -4.77 13.87 -5.70
N PHE A 286 -3.66 13.98 -4.97
CA PHE A 286 -3.59 14.77 -3.75
C PHE A 286 -3.82 16.26 -3.98
N THR A 287 -3.18 16.84 -5.00
CA THR A 287 -3.35 18.26 -5.33
C THR A 287 -4.74 18.58 -5.89
N THR A 288 -5.33 17.67 -6.68
CA THR A 288 -6.69 17.86 -7.19
C THR A 288 -7.71 17.74 -6.07
N PHE A 289 -7.54 16.77 -5.18
CA PHE A 289 -8.40 16.62 -4.00
C PHE A 289 -8.35 17.87 -3.12
N ASN A 290 -7.16 18.41 -2.88
CA ASN A 290 -6.97 19.66 -2.13
C ASN A 290 -7.68 20.86 -2.78
N LYS A 291 -7.69 20.96 -4.12
CA LYS A 291 -8.43 22.02 -4.83
C LYS A 291 -9.95 21.92 -4.67
N TYR A 292 -10.50 20.72 -4.59
CA TYR A 292 -11.94 20.54 -4.32
C TYR A 292 -12.32 20.97 -2.91
N VAL A 293 -11.41 20.79 -1.98
CA VAL A 293 -11.57 21.07 -0.55
C VAL A 293 -11.22 22.52 -0.20
N GLY A 294 -10.29 23.15 -0.92
CA GLY A 294 -9.68 24.43 -0.54
C GLY A 294 -10.43 25.69 -0.95
N LYS A 295 -11.70 25.61 -1.41
CA LYS A 295 -12.46 26.81 -1.81
C LYS A 295 -12.81 27.74 -0.64
N SER A 296 -12.72 27.28 0.60
CA SER A 296 -13.10 28.03 1.79
C SER A 296 -11.98 28.94 2.35
N ASP A 297 -10.72 28.67 2.04
CA ASP A 297 -9.60 29.49 2.52
C ASP A 297 -9.01 30.34 1.39
N LYS A 298 -9.44 31.61 1.34
CA LYS A 298 -9.04 32.59 0.29
C LYS A 298 -7.55 32.92 0.30
N ASN A 299 -6.78 32.47 1.32
CA ASN A 299 -5.39 32.86 1.54
C ASN A 299 -4.36 31.75 1.20
N GLN A 300 -4.80 30.53 0.88
CA GLN A 300 -3.91 29.46 0.46
C GLN A 300 -4.18 29.07 -1.00
N ALA A 301 -3.28 29.46 -1.90
CA ALA A 301 -3.28 29.04 -3.28
C ALA A 301 -2.32 27.86 -3.46
N PHE A 302 -2.84 26.70 -3.87
CA PHE A 302 -1.99 25.58 -4.25
C PHE A 302 -1.35 25.83 -5.61
N THR A 303 -0.04 25.67 -5.70
CA THR A 303 0.68 25.82 -6.97
C THR A 303 0.28 24.68 -7.91
N PRO A 304 -0.12 25.01 -9.15
CA PRO A 304 -0.43 23.99 -10.16
C PRO A 304 0.79 23.10 -10.46
N ASP A 305 0.56 21.81 -10.63
CA ASP A 305 1.60 20.81 -10.83
C ASP A 305 2.55 21.13 -12.00
N HIS A 306 2.01 21.61 -13.13
CA HIS A 306 2.82 22.01 -14.30
C HIS A 306 3.78 23.18 -14.01
N ILE A 307 3.49 24.02 -13.01
CA ILE A 307 4.41 25.08 -12.57
C ILE A 307 5.53 24.48 -11.73
N CYS A 308 5.22 23.52 -10.85
CA CYS A 308 6.23 22.80 -10.07
C CYS A 308 7.17 22.02 -11.00
N ASP A 309 6.63 21.33 -12.01
CA ASP A 309 7.40 20.61 -13.03
C ASP A 309 8.32 21.57 -13.84
N PHE A 310 7.76 22.68 -14.33
CA PHE A 310 8.54 23.68 -15.05
C PHE A 310 9.69 24.24 -14.23
N MET A 311 9.42 24.63 -12.98
CA MET A 311 10.44 25.22 -12.11
C MET A 311 11.52 24.21 -11.73
N SER A 312 11.17 22.99 -11.39
CA SER A 312 12.12 21.93 -11.07
C SER A 312 13.07 21.64 -12.26
N LYS A 313 12.52 21.54 -13.47
CA LYS A 313 13.30 21.37 -14.69
C LYS A 313 14.14 22.58 -15.05
N ALA A 314 13.61 23.80 -14.86
CA ALA A 314 14.32 25.04 -15.16
C ALA A 314 15.58 25.22 -14.30
N VAL A 315 15.56 24.75 -13.06
CA VAL A 315 16.75 24.80 -12.17
C VAL A 315 17.61 23.53 -12.25
N GLY A 316 17.20 22.53 -13.06
CA GLY A 316 17.98 21.32 -13.32
C GLY A 316 18.12 20.40 -12.11
N VAL A 317 17.01 20.18 -11.38
CA VAL A 317 17.01 19.23 -10.24
C VAL A 317 17.43 17.85 -10.70
N ASN A 318 18.37 17.22 -9.98
CA ASN A 318 18.90 15.89 -10.27
C ASN A 318 19.33 15.19 -8.96
N LYS A 319 19.82 13.96 -9.03
CA LYS A 319 20.20 13.14 -7.86
C LYS A 319 21.27 13.75 -6.93
N ASN A 320 21.98 14.79 -7.38
CA ASN A 320 22.97 15.50 -6.56
C ASN A 320 22.44 16.82 -6.00
N SER A 321 21.22 17.21 -6.33
CA SER A 321 20.63 18.47 -5.93
C SER A 321 20.19 18.44 -4.47
N ARG A 322 20.42 19.55 -3.76
CA ARG A 322 19.81 19.81 -2.44
C ARG A 322 18.78 20.92 -2.59
N VAL A 323 17.56 20.63 -2.23
CA VAL A 323 16.42 21.52 -2.43
C VAL A 323 15.87 21.99 -1.10
N LEU A 324 15.67 23.31 -0.98
CA LEU A 324 14.95 23.93 0.13
C LEU A 324 13.76 24.71 -0.39
N ASP A 325 12.58 24.40 0.10
CA ASP A 325 11.41 25.27 0.00
C ASP A 325 11.13 25.91 1.36
N PRO A 326 11.43 27.23 1.52
CA PRO A 326 11.30 27.89 2.82
C PRO A 326 9.86 28.25 3.22
N CYS A 327 8.88 28.03 2.31
CA CYS A 327 7.45 28.27 2.52
C CYS A 327 6.64 27.18 1.77
N CYS A 328 6.87 25.91 2.13
CA CYS A 328 6.53 24.80 1.26
C CYS A 328 5.02 24.51 1.13
N GLY A 329 4.16 25.14 1.93
CA GLY A 329 2.71 24.93 1.84
C GLY A 329 2.35 23.46 1.93
N SER A 330 1.67 22.93 0.92
CA SER A 330 1.33 21.49 0.81
C SER A 330 2.49 20.58 0.44
N GLY A 331 3.68 21.11 0.17
CA GLY A 331 4.86 20.35 -0.25
C GLY A 331 4.90 19.97 -1.73
N ALA A 332 4.10 20.58 -2.59
CA ALA A 332 4.03 20.24 -4.01
C ALA A 332 5.38 20.38 -4.74
N PHE A 333 6.13 21.46 -4.48
CA PHE A 333 7.49 21.63 -5.01
C PHE A 333 8.46 20.59 -4.47
N LEU A 334 8.35 20.23 -3.19
CA LEU A 334 9.23 19.24 -2.56
C LEU A 334 9.01 17.86 -3.18
N VAL A 335 7.74 17.46 -3.37
CA VAL A 335 7.39 16.19 -4.02
C VAL A 335 7.92 16.18 -5.45
N ARG A 336 7.72 17.25 -6.22
CA ARG A 336 8.22 17.33 -7.61
C ARG A 336 9.74 17.22 -7.67
N ALA A 337 10.44 17.99 -6.87
CA ALA A 337 11.90 17.95 -6.80
C ALA A 337 12.43 16.57 -6.37
N MET A 338 11.78 15.95 -5.40
CA MET A 338 12.14 14.59 -4.97
C MET A 338 11.93 13.58 -6.11
N THR A 339 10.80 13.66 -6.82
CA THR A 339 10.50 12.76 -7.95
C THR A 339 11.52 12.91 -9.07
N ASP A 340 11.83 14.15 -9.47
CA ASP A 340 12.82 14.43 -10.53
C ASP A 340 14.23 13.95 -10.12
N ALA A 341 14.63 14.17 -8.85
CA ALA A 341 15.92 13.68 -8.36
C ALA A 341 16.00 12.15 -8.30
N MET A 342 14.91 11.48 -7.88
CA MET A 342 14.85 10.02 -7.84
C MET A 342 14.82 9.39 -9.24
N ASP A 343 14.29 10.08 -10.24
CA ASP A 343 14.28 9.63 -11.62
C ASP A 343 15.69 9.53 -12.22
N ASP A 344 16.60 10.38 -11.75
CA ASP A 344 18.01 10.40 -12.14
C ASP A 344 18.87 9.37 -11.37
N CYS A 345 18.30 8.66 -10.38
CA CYS A 345 19.02 7.68 -9.57
C CYS A 345 19.13 6.32 -10.29
N ASP A 346 20.32 5.73 -10.21
CA ASP A 346 20.61 4.41 -10.77
C ASP A 346 20.42 3.26 -9.76
N THR A 347 20.44 3.57 -8.44
CA THR A 347 20.33 2.58 -7.37
C THR A 347 19.30 2.99 -6.31
N GLU A 348 18.86 2.01 -5.51
CA GLU A 348 17.92 2.28 -4.40
C GLU A 348 18.62 3.06 -3.27
N GLU A 349 19.92 2.85 -3.08
CA GLU A 349 20.73 3.60 -2.12
C GLU A 349 20.77 5.10 -2.46
N GLU A 350 20.91 5.44 -3.75
CA GLU A 350 20.84 6.83 -4.22
C GLU A 350 19.46 7.45 -3.96
N ARG A 351 18.39 6.70 -4.20
CA ARG A 351 17.00 7.16 -3.94
C ARG A 351 16.76 7.41 -2.45
N GLU A 352 17.25 6.52 -1.60
CA GLU A 352 17.16 6.71 -0.15
C GLU A 352 17.98 7.92 0.33
N GLU A 353 19.14 8.19 -0.29
CA GLU A 353 19.94 9.38 0.00
C GLU A 353 19.20 10.66 -0.39
N VAL A 354 18.54 10.71 -1.58
CA VAL A 354 17.70 11.82 -2.00
C VAL A 354 16.64 12.13 -0.96
N LYS A 355 15.85 11.14 -0.58
CA LYS A 355 14.78 11.28 0.42
C LYS A 355 15.32 11.74 1.77
N LYS A 356 16.44 11.17 2.21
CA LYS A 356 16.95 11.37 3.57
C LYS A 356 17.68 12.69 3.78
N ASN A 357 18.42 13.15 2.76
CA ASN A 357 19.42 14.19 2.97
C ASN A 357 19.36 15.35 1.96
N GLN A 358 18.40 15.36 1.04
CA GLN A 358 18.44 16.32 -0.06
C GLN A 358 17.21 17.23 -0.15
N ILE A 359 16.06 16.83 0.36
CA ILE A 359 14.79 17.57 0.21
C ILE A 359 14.40 18.15 1.57
N PHE A 360 14.27 19.49 1.64
CA PHE A 360 14.01 20.23 2.88
C PHE A 360 12.86 21.21 2.70
N GLY A 361 11.99 21.33 3.72
CA GLY A 361 10.86 22.26 3.73
C GLY A 361 10.69 22.97 5.06
N ILE A 362 10.22 24.20 5.01
CA ILE A 362 9.80 24.97 6.19
C ILE A 362 8.36 25.44 5.94
N GLU A 363 7.47 25.19 6.89
CA GLU A 363 6.10 25.69 6.83
C GLU A 363 5.69 26.24 8.21
N TYR A 364 5.09 27.41 8.21
CA TYR A 364 4.71 28.09 9.44
C TYR A 364 3.31 27.68 9.91
N GLU A 365 2.37 27.55 8.98
CA GLU A 365 0.98 27.26 9.29
C GLU A 365 0.80 25.77 9.60
N GLU A 366 0.12 25.46 10.70
CA GLU A 366 0.01 24.08 11.24
C GLU A 366 -0.71 23.14 10.27
N GLY A 367 -1.80 23.60 9.64
CA GLY A 367 -2.58 22.80 8.70
C GLY A 367 -1.79 22.48 7.43
N ALA A 368 -1.11 23.47 6.84
CA ALA A 368 -0.25 23.28 5.68
C ALA A 368 0.96 22.40 6.00
N PHE A 369 1.54 22.52 7.21
CA PHE A 369 2.60 21.62 7.68
C PHE A 369 2.12 20.17 7.79
N GLY A 370 0.91 19.94 8.34
CA GLY A 370 0.31 18.61 8.37
C GLY A 370 0.10 18.04 6.97
N LEU A 371 -0.38 18.89 6.05
CA LEU A 371 -0.61 18.52 4.66
C LEU A 371 0.69 18.17 3.93
N SER A 372 1.74 19.00 4.06
CA SER A 372 3.05 18.72 3.46
C SER A 372 3.69 17.45 4.03
N SER A 373 3.57 17.25 5.35
CA SER A 373 4.07 16.03 6.00
C SER A 373 3.37 14.78 5.47
N THR A 374 2.04 14.82 5.33
CA THR A 374 1.27 13.71 4.75
C THR A 374 1.66 13.48 3.29
N ASN A 375 1.80 14.54 2.51
CA ASN A 375 2.17 14.46 1.09
C ASN A 375 3.55 13.80 0.90
N MET A 376 4.55 14.24 1.64
CA MET A 376 5.90 13.64 1.60
C MET A 376 5.87 12.17 2.02
N LEU A 377 5.15 11.83 3.08
CA LEU A 377 5.00 10.44 3.53
C LEU A 377 4.33 9.54 2.49
N ILE A 378 3.29 10.01 1.80
CA ILE A 378 2.59 9.27 0.73
C ILE A 378 3.56 8.93 -0.40
N HIS A 379 4.46 9.84 -0.73
CA HIS A 379 5.48 9.66 -1.76
C HIS A 379 6.71 8.85 -1.29
N GLY A 380 6.66 8.32 -0.07
CA GLY A 380 7.67 7.40 0.46
C GLY A 380 8.84 8.08 1.18
N ASP A 381 8.76 9.39 1.41
CA ASP A 381 9.74 10.10 2.24
C ASP A 381 9.40 9.97 3.74
N GLY A 382 9.75 8.81 4.30
CA GLY A 382 9.58 8.59 5.74
C GLY A 382 10.47 9.46 6.63
N ASN A 383 11.54 10.04 6.09
CA ASN A 383 12.44 10.95 6.81
C ASN A 383 11.92 12.38 6.86
N SER A 384 11.17 12.79 5.86
CA SER A 384 10.60 14.12 5.64
C SER A 384 11.29 15.26 6.44
N ASN A 385 12.23 15.94 5.79
CA ASN A 385 12.92 17.09 6.39
C ASN A 385 12.05 18.37 6.34
N VAL A 386 10.75 18.22 6.56
CA VAL A 386 9.83 19.35 6.71
C VAL A 386 9.71 19.70 8.19
N VAL A 387 9.87 20.97 8.51
CA VAL A 387 9.78 21.50 9.87
C VAL A 387 8.73 22.59 9.98
N GLN A 388 7.99 22.58 11.09
CA GLN A 388 7.02 23.63 11.40
C GLN A 388 7.73 24.78 12.10
N ASP A 389 7.96 25.88 11.40
CA ASP A 389 8.47 27.13 11.97
C ASP A 389 8.41 28.28 10.96
N SER A 390 8.74 29.50 11.44
CA SER A 390 9.01 30.64 10.58
C SER A 390 10.40 30.52 9.92
N MET A 391 10.48 30.66 8.60
CA MET A 391 11.73 30.63 7.86
C MET A 391 12.76 31.65 8.44
N PHE A 392 12.31 32.81 8.93
CA PHE A 392 13.16 33.85 9.51
C PHE A 392 13.86 33.40 10.81
N LYS A 393 13.35 32.38 11.49
CA LYS A 393 13.94 31.84 12.73
C LYS A 393 14.83 30.63 12.47
N ARG A 394 14.87 30.09 11.23
CA ARG A 394 15.55 28.86 10.89
C ARG A 394 16.92 29.01 10.23
N ALA A 395 17.50 30.23 10.20
CA ALA A 395 18.82 30.45 9.62
C ALA A 395 19.92 29.50 10.18
N LYS A 396 19.91 29.24 11.50
CA LYS A 396 20.84 28.30 12.14
C LYS A 396 20.61 26.85 11.66
N TRP A 397 19.36 26.40 11.61
CA TRP A 397 19.00 25.06 11.12
C TRP A 397 19.40 24.86 9.64
N ILE A 398 19.18 25.89 8.80
CA ILE A 398 19.61 25.90 7.40
C ILE A 398 21.14 25.76 7.31
N ALA A 399 21.89 26.47 8.14
CA ALA A 399 23.36 26.41 8.17
C ALA A 399 23.85 25.02 8.67
N GLU A 400 23.28 24.49 9.75
CA GLU A 400 23.66 23.20 10.34
C GLU A 400 23.42 22.03 9.40
N ASN A 401 22.39 22.08 8.56
CA ASN A 401 22.11 21.07 7.55
C ASN A 401 22.81 21.33 6.20
N ASN A 402 23.74 22.30 6.13
CA ASN A 402 24.43 22.71 4.91
C ASN A 402 23.51 23.04 3.72
N ILE A 403 22.28 23.50 4.01
CA ILE A 403 21.26 23.81 3.00
C ILE A 403 21.60 25.14 2.27
N ASN A 404 22.38 26.00 2.91
CA ASN A 404 22.87 27.25 2.32
C ASN A 404 23.70 27.09 1.03
N LYS A 405 24.18 25.86 0.75
CA LYS A 405 24.82 25.56 -0.54
C LYS A 405 23.81 25.39 -1.70
N CYS A 406 22.51 25.27 -1.40
CA CYS A 406 21.45 25.14 -2.39
C CYS A 406 21.06 26.49 -3.04
N LEU A 407 21.45 27.62 -2.43
CA LEU A 407 21.12 28.98 -2.88
C LEU A 407 22.18 29.59 -3.82
N SER A 408 23.22 28.85 -4.22
CA SER A 408 24.37 29.33 -4.97
C SER A 408 24.46 28.84 -6.41
N THR A 409 23.33 28.50 -7.04
CA THR A 409 23.28 28.24 -8.49
C THR A 409 22.28 29.14 -9.19
#